data_e881beb9ed3e31b894d7826450fb0acf
#
_entry.id   e881beb9ed3e31b894d7826450fb0acf
#
_cell.length_a   1.000
_cell.length_b   1.000
_cell.length_c   1.000
_cell.angle_alpha   90.00
_cell.angle_beta   90.00
_cell.angle_gamma   90.00
#
_symmetry.space_group_name_H-M   'P 1'
#
loop_
_entity.id
_entity.type
_entity.pdbx_description
1 polymer ?
#
loop_
_entity_poly.entity_id
_entity_poly.type
_entity_poly.pdbx_seq_one_letter_code
_entity_poly.pdbx_strand_id
1 'polypeptide(L)'
;ISKYLLLLLLILTGASCNDNDDAEDTSIPVLISQNINDGDVVGPSGYVELTFSKAMRQAPDTEIYFNGGVVRVSINYEKVRYTFSGMENKECTFEVPAGALTDMQGRAYDEDFFLSFTAKSEISGGGKVFDAIVDSKGNGDYTTLQAAINAITTPPTSPYKIFIANGTYNECVRINKNKPFVHLIGESRDGVKIQFAVNRVDDSSNATSWPYSIFNENSPARKAGYSEDQNTVVLIEATDFYAENISIINLYGAFSNRHTGGLGKNGQAEALINREDRFALNNCLLVSYQDTWWTLSLIHI
;
A
#
# COMPACT_ATOMS: atom_id res chain seq x y z
N ILE A 1 -17.61 -20.51 65.80
CA ILE A 1 -17.34 -19.68 64.64
C ILE A 1 -16.77 -20.58 63.56
N SER A 2 -17.69 -21.00 62.67
CA SER A 2 -17.41 -21.97 61.60
C SER A 2 -16.92 -21.25 60.34
N LYS A 3 -15.78 -21.65 59.79
CA LYS A 3 -15.32 -21.25 58.47
C LYS A 3 -15.58 -22.40 57.51
N TYR A 4 -16.55 -22.25 56.62
CA TYR A 4 -16.78 -23.15 55.51
C TYR A 4 -15.75 -22.87 54.41
N LEU A 5 -14.90 -23.86 54.12
CA LEU A 5 -14.00 -23.90 52.99
C LEU A 5 -14.79 -24.49 51.81
N LEU A 6 -15.15 -23.68 50.82
CA LEU A 6 -15.82 -24.14 49.61
C LEU A 6 -14.75 -24.67 48.63
N LEU A 7 -14.69 -25.98 48.48
CA LEU A 7 -13.81 -26.67 47.55
C LEU A 7 -14.49 -26.65 46.17
N LEU A 8 -14.02 -25.80 45.25
CA LEU A 8 -14.50 -25.74 43.86
C LEU A 8 -13.88 -26.90 43.08
N LEU A 9 -14.66 -27.95 42.86
CA LEU A 9 -14.27 -29.11 42.04
C LEU A 9 -14.38 -28.69 40.57
N LEU A 10 -13.24 -28.40 39.88
CA LEU A 10 -13.18 -28.19 38.46
C LEU A 10 -13.36 -29.56 37.77
N ILE A 11 -14.55 -29.81 37.26
CA ILE A 11 -14.81 -30.94 36.35
C ILE A 11 -14.27 -30.52 34.98
N LEU A 12 -13.09 -31.04 34.61
CA LEU A 12 -12.62 -31.05 33.23
C LEU A 12 -13.51 -32.03 32.45
N THR A 13 -14.58 -31.52 31.86
CA THR A 13 -15.25 -32.23 30.77
C THR A 13 -14.33 -32.10 29.58
N GLY A 14 -13.69 -33.18 29.16
CA GLY A 14 -13.02 -33.29 27.90
C GLY A 14 -14.04 -32.95 26.81
N ALA A 15 -13.90 -31.80 26.16
CA ALA A 15 -14.56 -31.52 24.93
C ALA A 15 -13.98 -32.49 23.88
N SER A 16 -14.70 -33.56 23.62
CA SER A 16 -14.55 -34.33 22.39
C SER A 16 -14.76 -33.33 21.26
N CYS A 17 -13.77 -33.16 20.38
CA CYS A 17 -14.02 -32.58 19.06
C CYS A 17 -15.04 -33.49 18.40
N ASN A 18 -16.29 -33.11 18.46
CA ASN A 18 -17.26 -33.58 17.51
C ASN A 18 -16.91 -32.88 16.21
N ASP A 19 -16.50 -33.64 15.21
CA ASP A 19 -16.62 -33.29 13.80
C ASP A 19 -18.14 -33.21 13.51
N ASN A 20 -18.75 -32.10 13.97
CA ASN A 20 -20.05 -31.72 13.49
C ASN A 20 -19.81 -31.07 12.16
N ASP A 21 -20.32 -31.67 11.11
CA ASP A 21 -20.55 -31.15 9.79
C ASP A 21 -20.67 -29.61 9.86
N ASP A 22 -19.59 -28.88 9.51
CA ASP A 22 -19.69 -27.47 9.22
C ASP A 22 -20.68 -27.39 8.05
N ALA A 23 -21.91 -27.00 8.33
CA ALA A 23 -22.92 -26.82 7.30
C ALA A 23 -22.31 -25.84 6.28
N GLU A 24 -22.11 -26.33 5.07
CA GLU A 24 -21.48 -25.55 4.02
C GLU A 24 -22.23 -24.21 3.91
N ASP A 25 -21.53 -23.10 4.16
CA ASP A 25 -22.15 -21.79 4.05
C ASP A 25 -22.57 -21.55 2.59
N THR A 26 -23.85 -21.77 2.30
CA THR A 26 -24.44 -21.65 0.96
C THR A 26 -24.95 -20.24 0.66
N SER A 27 -24.84 -19.29 1.59
CA SER A 27 -25.28 -17.91 1.38
C SER A 27 -24.51 -17.23 0.25
N ILE A 28 -25.17 -16.35 -0.50
CA ILE A 28 -24.52 -15.48 -1.48
C ILE A 28 -23.81 -14.32 -0.78
N PRO A 29 -22.79 -13.70 -1.42
CA PRO A 29 -22.18 -12.48 -0.88
C PRO A 29 -23.17 -11.32 -0.89
N VAL A 30 -23.13 -10.50 0.16
CA VAL A 30 -23.98 -9.30 0.33
C VAL A 30 -23.10 -8.09 0.52
N LEU A 31 -23.46 -6.95 -0.06
CA LEU A 31 -22.81 -5.67 0.20
C LEU A 31 -23.15 -5.19 1.61
N ILE A 32 -22.12 -4.97 2.44
CA ILE A 32 -22.27 -4.53 3.84
C ILE A 32 -22.15 -3.01 3.97
N SER A 33 -21.20 -2.41 3.25
CA SER A 33 -20.96 -0.96 3.33
C SER A 33 -20.20 -0.45 2.11
N GLN A 34 -20.28 0.85 1.92
CA GLN A 34 -19.50 1.63 0.94
C GLN A 34 -18.97 2.89 1.60
N ASN A 35 -17.86 3.43 1.09
CA ASN A 35 -17.23 4.62 1.65
C ASN A 35 -17.72 5.94 1.03
N ILE A 36 -18.32 5.88 -0.15
CA ILE A 36 -18.94 7.01 -0.86
C ILE A 36 -20.40 6.66 -1.08
N ASN A 37 -21.32 7.56 -0.77
CA ASN A 37 -22.75 7.37 -0.99
C ASN A 37 -23.22 8.09 -2.25
N ASP A 38 -24.38 7.70 -2.73
CA ASP A 38 -25.01 8.35 -3.88
C ASP A 38 -25.26 9.85 -3.58
N GLY A 39 -24.82 10.70 -4.52
CA GLY A 39 -24.90 12.15 -4.39
C GLY A 39 -23.79 12.80 -3.54
N ASP A 40 -22.87 12.05 -2.95
CA ASP A 40 -21.76 12.62 -2.19
C ASP A 40 -20.87 13.54 -3.05
N VAL A 41 -20.23 14.51 -2.37
CA VAL A 41 -19.21 15.39 -2.98
C VAL A 41 -17.86 15.03 -2.37
N VAL A 42 -16.92 14.64 -3.22
CA VAL A 42 -15.57 14.17 -2.82
C VAL A 42 -14.48 14.98 -3.51
N GLY A 43 -13.22 14.79 -3.11
CA GLY A 43 -12.07 15.39 -3.78
C GLY A 43 -11.86 14.86 -5.21
N PRO A 44 -11.03 15.55 -6.02
CA PRO A 44 -10.81 15.18 -7.42
C PRO A 44 -10.06 13.86 -7.60
N SER A 45 -9.51 13.31 -6.52
CA SER A 45 -8.86 12.00 -6.46
C SER A 45 -9.29 11.29 -5.19
N GLY A 46 -9.50 9.99 -5.30
CA GLY A 46 -10.00 9.19 -4.19
C GLY A 46 -10.19 7.73 -4.59
N TYR A 47 -10.99 7.03 -3.82
CA TYR A 47 -11.38 5.66 -4.15
C TYR A 47 -12.83 5.39 -3.77
N VAL A 48 -13.48 4.54 -4.55
CA VAL A 48 -14.71 3.84 -4.16
C VAL A 48 -14.29 2.52 -3.52
N GLU A 49 -14.77 2.22 -2.33
CA GLU A 49 -14.56 0.94 -1.64
C GLU A 49 -15.91 0.35 -1.25
N LEU A 50 -16.13 -0.88 -1.70
CA LEU A 50 -17.26 -1.72 -1.33
C LEU A 50 -16.76 -2.79 -0.38
N THR A 51 -17.47 -3.01 0.74
CA THR A 51 -17.17 -4.09 1.69
C THR A 51 -18.30 -5.12 1.66
N PHE A 52 -17.96 -6.36 1.41
CA PHE A 52 -18.91 -7.48 1.30
C PHE A 52 -18.89 -8.38 2.55
N SER A 53 -19.88 -9.23 2.66
CA SER A 53 -19.99 -10.21 3.75
C SER A 53 -19.00 -11.37 3.62
N LYS A 54 -18.32 -11.50 2.49
CA LYS A 54 -17.40 -12.61 2.14
C LYS A 54 -16.20 -12.09 1.37
N ALA A 55 -15.13 -12.88 1.37
CA ALA A 55 -13.98 -12.63 0.50
C ALA A 55 -14.38 -12.76 -0.98
N MET A 56 -14.05 -11.76 -1.78
CA MET A 56 -14.51 -11.58 -3.14
C MET A 56 -13.39 -11.82 -4.17
N ARG A 57 -13.80 -12.07 -5.40
CA ARG A 57 -12.96 -12.02 -6.60
C ARG A 57 -13.79 -11.51 -7.79
N GLN A 58 -13.16 -10.96 -8.79
CA GLN A 58 -13.84 -10.64 -10.04
C GLN A 58 -14.11 -11.94 -10.81
N ALA A 59 -15.33 -12.09 -11.31
CA ALA A 59 -15.69 -13.23 -12.13
C ALA A 59 -14.97 -13.16 -13.49
N PRO A 60 -14.60 -14.31 -14.09
CA PRO A 60 -14.01 -14.32 -15.43
C PRO A 60 -14.94 -13.65 -16.45
N ASP A 61 -14.34 -12.99 -17.43
CA ASP A 61 -15.03 -12.35 -18.57
C ASP A 61 -16.11 -11.33 -18.17
N THR A 62 -15.99 -10.72 -16.98
CA THR A 62 -16.88 -9.66 -16.50
C THR A 62 -16.16 -8.33 -16.42
N GLU A 63 -16.92 -7.25 -16.54
CA GLU A 63 -16.40 -5.89 -16.55
C GLU A 63 -17.03 -5.06 -15.43
N ILE A 64 -16.25 -4.14 -14.86
CA ILE A 64 -16.66 -3.13 -13.90
C ILE A 64 -16.39 -1.78 -14.55
N TYR A 65 -17.26 -0.80 -14.30
CA TYR A 65 -17.20 0.46 -15.03
C TYR A 65 -17.01 1.66 -14.12
N PHE A 66 -16.25 2.64 -14.63
CA PHE A 66 -16.18 3.98 -14.07
C PHE A 66 -16.36 5.00 -15.19
N ASN A 67 -17.37 5.89 -15.06
CA ASN A 67 -17.77 6.85 -16.11
C ASN A 67 -17.96 6.18 -17.46
N GLY A 68 -18.56 4.98 -17.48
CA GLY A 68 -18.81 4.19 -18.69
C GLY A 68 -17.58 3.51 -19.30
N GLY A 69 -16.39 3.72 -18.74
CA GLY A 69 -15.17 3.03 -19.16
C GLY A 69 -14.90 1.79 -18.30
N VAL A 70 -14.39 0.71 -18.91
CA VAL A 70 -13.99 -0.50 -18.20
C VAL A 70 -12.79 -0.22 -17.31
N VAL A 71 -12.87 -0.62 -16.05
CA VAL A 71 -11.81 -0.40 -15.07
C VAL A 71 -11.39 -1.69 -14.38
N ARG A 72 -10.19 -1.65 -13.78
CA ARG A 72 -9.70 -2.72 -12.91
C ARG A 72 -9.85 -2.30 -11.46
N VAL A 73 -10.37 -3.20 -10.66
CA VAL A 73 -10.50 -3.02 -9.20
C VAL A 73 -9.39 -3.78 -8.47
N SER A 74 -9.00 -3.27 -7.32
CA SER A 74 -8.17 -3.98 -6.36
C SER A 74 -9.09 -4.72 -5.40
N ILE A 75 -8.87 -6.01 -5.20
CA ILE A 75 -9.67 -6.83 -4.28
C ILE A 75 -8.76 -7.36 -3.17
N ASN A 76 -9.18 -7.11 -1.93
CA ASN A 76 -8.50 -7.56 -0.74
C ASN A 76 -9.52 -8.15 0.24
N TYR A 77 -9.64 -9.48 0.22
CA TYR A 77 -10.67 -10.22 0.97
C TYR A 77 -12.09 -9.69 0.66
N GLU A 78 -12.76 -9.14 1.66
CA GLU A 78 -14.13 -8.62 1.55
C GLU A 78 -14.23 -7.26 0.87
N LYS A 79 -13.08 -6.61 0.59
CA LYS A 79 -13.03 -5.23 0.08
C LYS A 79 -12.72 -5.21 -1.40
N VAL A 80 -13.57 -4.53 -2.15
CA VAL A 80 -13.40 -4.23 -3.58
C VAL A 80 -13.21 -2.74 -3.73
N ARG A 81 -12.08 -2.29 -4.28
CA ARG A 81 -11.72 -0.88 -4.38
C ARG A 81 -11.37 -0.48 -5.81
N TYR A 82 -11.91 0.64 -6.26
CA TYR A 82 -11.48 1.37 -7.44
C TYR A 82 -10.93 2.73 -7.03
N THR A 83 -9.76 3.08 -7.52
CA THR A 83 -9.11 4.37 -7.25
C THR A 83 -9.21 5.26 -8.48
N PHE A 84 -9.63 6.51 -8.30
CA PHE A 84 -9.78 7.51 -9.35
C PHE A 84 -8.92 8.74 -9.08
N SER A 85 -8.53 9.45 -10.15
CA SER A 85 -7.76 10.69 -10.07
C SER A 85 -8.10 11.63 -11.20
N GLY A 86 -7.81 12.93 -11.03
CA GLY A 86 -8.00 13.94 -12.05
C GLY A 86 -9.47 14.20 -12.42
N MET A 87 -10.40 13.95 -11.49
CA MET A 87 -11.85 14.10 -11.72
C MET A 87 -12.36 15.49 -11.31
N GLU A 88 -11.59 16.54 -11.60
CA GLU A 88 -11.95 17.90 -11.18
C GLU A 88 -13.29 18.36 -11.74
N ASN A 89 -14.20 18.77 -10.83
CA ASN A 89 -15.54 19.32 -11.14
C ASN A 89 -16.35 18.42 -12.08
N LYS A 90 -16.31 17.10 -11.86
CA LYS A 90 -17.03 16.10 -12.66
C LYS A 90 -18.04 15.33 -11.84
N GLU A 91 -19.16 15.00 -12.48
CA GLU A 91 -20.00 13.90 -12.02
C GLU A 91 -19.31 12.58 -12.39
N CYS A 92 -19.28 11.66 -11.44
CA CYS A 92 -18.64 10.36 -11.56
C CYS A 92 -19.67 9.27 -11.32
N THR A 93 -19.57 8.19 -12.08
CA THR A 93 -20.35 6.96 -11.88
C THR A 93 -19.44 5.77 -11.68
N PHE A 94 -19.82 4.87 -10.78
CA PHE A 94 -19.15 3.59 -10.59
C PHE A 94 -20.19 2.47 -10.61
N GLU A 95 -19.97 1.46 -11.46
CA GLU A 95 -20.95 0.42 -11.75
C GLU A 95 -20.32 -0.95 -11.62
N VAL A 96 -20.96 -1.84 -10.84
CA VAL A 96 -20.62 -3.24 -10.72
C VAL A 96 -21.87 -4.04 -11.14
N PRO A 97 -21.89 -4.59 -12.36
CA PRO A 97 -23.02 -5.41 -12.82
C PRO A 97 -23.22 -6.65 -11.96
N ALA A 98 -24.45 -7.08 -11.84
CA ALA A 98 -24.81 -8.36 -11.20
C ALA A 98 -23.96 -9.50 -11.77
N GLY A 99 -23.38 -10.32 -10.90
CA GLY A 99 -22.50 -11.41 -11.29
C GLY A 99 -21.06 -11.03 -11.63
N ALA A 100 -20.72 -9.74 -11.68
CA ALA A 100 -19.33 -9.30 -11.95
C ALA A 100 -18.37 -9.66 -10.81
N LEU A 101 -18.89 -9.83 -9.60
CA LEU A 101 -18.12 -10.25 -8.43
C LEU A 101 -18.68 -11.58 -7.89
N THR A 102 -17.77 -12.46 -7.47
CA THR A 102 -18.12 -13.75 -6.84
C THR A 102 -17.33 -13.93 -5.56
N ASP A 103 -17.84 -14.73 -4.64
CA ASP A 103 -17.04 -15.19 -3.52
C ASP A 103 -16.01 -16.25 -3.95
N MET A 104 -15.22 -16.75 -2.99
CA MET A 104 -14.17 -17.73 -3.26
C MET A 104 -14.73 -19.10 -3.68
N GLN A 105 -16.00 -19.39 -3.45
CA GLN A 105 -16.71 -20.58 -3.89
C GLN A 105 -17.41 -20.40 -5.26
N GLY A 106 -17.36 -19.20 -5.85
CA GLY A 106 -17.93 -18.89 -7.15
C GLY A 106 -19.39 -18.46 -7.09
N ARG A 107 -19.96 -18.19 -5.90
CA ARG A 107 -21.32 -17.65 -5.76
C ARG A 107 -21.31 -16.16 -6.06
N ALA A 108 -22.18 -15.75 -6.96
CA ALA A 108 -22.23 -14.38 -7.44
C ALA A 108 -22.88 -13.43 -6.43
N TYR A 109 -22.38 -12.20 -6.39
CA TYR A 109 -23.17 -11.05 -5.96
C TYR A 109 -24.17 -10.77 -7.09
N ASP A 110 -25.46 -10.91 -6.80
CA ASP A 110 -26.53 -11.00 -7.81
C ASP A 110 -27.31 -9.71 -8.02
N GLU A 111 -26.85 -8.61 -7.44
CA GLU A 111 -27.43 -7.28 -7.61
C GLU A 111 -26.54 -6.38 -8.49
N ASP A 112 -27.18 -5.50 -9.27
CA ASP A 112 -26.49 -4.40 -9.93
C ASP A 112 -26.17 -3.33 -8.89
N PHE A 113 -24.88 -2.95 -8.77
CA PHE A 113 -24.48 -1.81 -7.96
C PHE A 113 -24.21 -0.60 -8.85
N PHE A 114 -24.86 0.49 -8.54
CA PHE A 114 -24.66 1.79 -9.19
C PHE A 114 -24.45 2.87 -8.15
N LEU A 115 -23.41 3.69 -8.34
CA LEU A 115 -23.08 4.82 -7.50
C LEU A 115 -22.83 6.06 -8.37
N SER A 116 -23.44 7.19 -8.03
CA SER A 116 -23.18 8.49 -8.63
C SER A 116 -22.71 9.48 -7.57
N PHE A 117 -21.64 10.23 -7.84
CA PHE A 117 -21.12 11.24 -6.92
C PHE A 117 -20.44 12.37 -7.70
N THR A 118 -20.19 13.49 -7.04
CA THR A 118 -19.52 14.65 -7.65
C THR A 118 -18.10 14.76 -7.11
N ALA A 119 -17.10 14.85 -7.99
CA ALA A 119 -15.73 15.17 -7.63
C ALA A 119 -15.46 16.67 -7.83
N LYS A 120 -14.98 17.39 -6.80
CA LYS A 120 -14.69 18.83 -6.84
C LYS A 120 -13.31 19.16 -6.36
N SER A 121 -12.65 20.13 -7.00
CA SER A 121 -11.31 20.61 -6.61
C SER A 121 -11.32 21.32 -5.26
N GLU A 122 -12.43 22.02 -4.93
CA GLU A 122 -12.62 22.72 -3.65
C GLU A 122 -13.82 22.13 -2.93
N ILE A 123 -13.57 21.40 -1.86
CA ILE A 123 -14.63 20.92 -0.98
C ILE A 123 -14.67 21.86 0.24
N SER A 124 -15.63 22.78 0.26
CA SER A 124 -15.93 23.52 1.47
C SER A 124 -16.68 22.62 2.45
N GLY A 125 -15.99 22.13 3.49
CA GLY A 125 -16.57 21.42 4.63
C GLY A 125 -16.68 19.89 4.52
N GLY A 126 -16.26 19.26 3.44
CA GLY A 126 -16.19 17.79 3.30
C GLY A 126 -14.76 17.29 3.38
N GLY A 127 -14.49 16.26 4.18
CA GLY A 127 -13.13 15.73 4.38
C GLY A 127 -12.46 15.34 3.07
N LYS A 128 -11.22 15.77 2.90
CA LYS A 128 -10.36 15.22 1.84
C LYS A 128 -10.27 13.72 2.03
N VAL A 129 -10.46 12.95 0.97
CA VAL A 129 -10.19 11.50 1.02
C VAL A 129 -8.70 11.27 1.25
N PHE A 130 -7.86 12.16 0.71
CA PHE A 130 -6.41 12.20 0.91
C PHE A 130 -5.96 13.56 1.43
N ASP A 131 -4.90 13.55 2.24
CA ASP A 131 -4.27 14.77 2.77
C ASP A 131 -3.32 15.40 1.77
N ALA A 132 -2.75 14.59 0.88
CA ALA A 132 -1.89 15.03 -0.23
C ALA A 132 -2.02 14.11 -1.43
N ILE A 133 -1.81 14.68 -2.62
CA ILE A 133 -1.82 13.96 -3.90
C ILE A 133 -0.46 14.14 -4.56
N VAL A 134 0.19 13.03 -4.93
CA VAL A 134 1.45 13.00 -5.66
C VAL A 134 1.19 12.50 -7.07
N ASP A 135 1.51 13.33 -8.07
CA ASP A 135 1.45 12.96 -9.48
C ASP A 135 2.72 13.47 -10.21
N SER A 136 3.53 12.56 -10.71
CA SER A 136 4.75 12.88 -11.46
C SER A 136 4.52 13.71 -12.72
N LYS A 137 3.27 13.77 -13.21
CA LYS A 137 2.86 14.58 -14.35
C LYS A 137 2.44 16.01 -13.98
N GLY A 138 2.41 16.33 -12.67
CA GLY A 138 2.07 17.67 -12.17
C GLY A 138 0.58 17.94 -11.97
N ASN A 139 -0.28 16.91 -11.97
CA ASN A 139 -1.72 17.08 -11.73
C ASN A 139 -2.08 16.90 -10.23
N GLY A 140 -1.09 16.73 -9.35
CA GLY A 140 -1.27 16.62 -7.90
C GLY A 140 -0.71 17.83 -7.15
N ASP A 141 -0.78 17.78 -5.83
CA ASP A 141 -0.17 18.80 -4.95
C ASP A 141 1.36 18.78 -5.05
N TYR A 142 1.95 17.60 -5.34
CA TYR A 142 3.39 17.37 -5.43
C TYR A 142 3.73 16.47 -6.63
N THR A 143 4.92 16.69 -7.19
CA THR A 143 5.44 15.84 -8.27
C THR A 143 6.34 14.72 -7.78
N THR A 144 6.76 14.76 -6.51
CA THR A 144 7.60 13.73 -5.87
C THR A 144 7.01 13.33 -4.52
N LEU A 145 7.17 12.07 -4.15
CA LEU A 145 6.69 11.56 -2.87
C LEU A 145 7.45 12.20 -1.70
N GLN A 146 8.78 12.38 -1.85
CA GLN A 146 9.58 13.01 -0.80
C GLN A 146 9.15 14.45 -0.51
N ALA A 147 8.72 15.19 -1.54
CA ALA A 147 8.19 16.55 -1.35
C ALA A 147 6.90 16.55 -0.51
N ALA A 148 5.98 15.63 -0.81
CA ALA A 148 4.75 15.47 -0.02
C ALA A 148 5.04 15.11 1.44
N ILE A 149 5.96 14.17 1.68
CA ILE A 149 6.40 13.79 3.02
C ILE A 149 7.06 14.96 3.75
N ASN A 150 7.90 15.73 3.07
CA ASN A 150 8.59 16.89 3.66
C ASN A 150 7.61 17.99 4.07
N ALA A 151 6.50 18.15 3.36
CA ALA A 151 5.47 19.13 3.65
C ALA A 151 4.69 18.85 4.96
N ILE A 152 4.79 17.65 5.52
CA ILE A 152 4.23 17.33 6.83
C ILE A 152 5.09 18.03 7.91
N THR A 153 4.68 19.21 8.34
CA THR A 153 5.44 20.03 9.31
C THR A 153 5.11 19.69 10.76
N THR A 154 3.89 19.22 11.02
CA THR A 154 3.43 18.79 12.35
C THR A 154 3.28 17.29 12.37
N PRO A 155 3.82 16.57 13.40
CA PRO A 155 3.66 15.13 13.50
C PRO A 155 2.18 14.73 13.48
N PRO A 156 1.73 13.89 12.56
CA PRO A 156 0.36 13.40 12.52
C PRO A 156 0.03 12.58 13.78
N THR A 157 -1.21 12.69 14.24
CA THR A 157 -1.76 11.89 15.37
C THR A 157 -2.82 10.88 14.91
N SER A 158 -3.09 10.84 13.62
CA SER A 158 -4.00 9.94 12.92
C SER A 158 -3.51 9.74 11.49
N PRO A 159 -4.04 8.76 10.74
CA PRO A 159 -3.60 8.49 9.37
C PRO A 159 -3.53 9.73 8.48
N TYR A 160 -2.32 10.07 8.05
CA TYR A 160 -2.05 11.08 7.02
C TYR A 160 -1.90 10.36 5.68
N LYS A 161 -2.93 10.46 4.85
CA LYS A 161 -3.06 9.69 3.61
C LYS A 161 -2.48 10.45 2.43
N ILE A 162 -1.44 9.89 1.82
CA ILE A 162 -0.83 10.41 0.59
C ILE A 162 -1.24 9.49 -0.56
N PHE A 163 -2.05 10.02 -1.48
CA PHE A 163 -2.34 9.33 -2.74
C PHE A 163 -1.19 9.49 -3.73
N ILE A 164 -0.83 8.41 -4.44
CA ILE A 164 0.24 8.39 -5.43
C ILE A 164 -0.34 7.90 -6.75
N ALA A 165 -0.42 8.79 -7.73
CA ALA A 165 -0.90 8.48 -9.07
C ALA A 165 0.07 7.55 -9.82
N ASN A 166 -0.45 6.80 -10.81
CA ASN A 166 0.37 5.95 -11.66
C ASN A 166 1.48 6.75 -12.34
N GLY A 167 2.71 6.34 -12.08
CA GLY A 167 3.91 7.01 -12.56
C GLY A 167 5.17 6.33 -12.07
N THR A 168 6.30 6.81 -12.59
CA THR A 168 7.61 6.38 -12.15
C THR A 168 8.27 7.52 -11.37
N TYR A 169 8.54 7.27 -10.10
CA TYR A 169 9.14 8.20 -9.15
C TYR A 169 10.59 7.79 -8.91
N ASN A 170 11.52 8.47 -9.59
CA ASN A 170 12.95 8.17 -9.52
C ASN A 170 13.57 8.91 -8.32
N GLU A 171 13.32 8.41 -7.14
CA GLU A 171 13.75 9.01 -5.87
C GLU A 171 14.00 7.97 -4.79
N CYS A 172 14.84 8.31 -3.82
CA CYS A 172 14.87 7.60 -2.55
C CYS A 172 13.99 8.33 -1.54
N VAL A 173 13.17 7.58 -0.82
CA VAL A 173 12.19 8.13 0.11
C VAL A 173 12.62 7.90 1.54
N ARG A 174 12.51 8.95 2.37
CA ARG A 174 12.87 8.94 3.80
C ARG A 174 11.69 9.42 4.63
N ILE A 175 11.20 8.54 5.52
CA ILE A 175 10.11 8.86 6.44
C ILE A 175 10.70 8.83 7.85
N ASN A 176 11.03 10.02 8.34
CA ASN A 176 11.70 10.19 9.63
C ASN A 176 10.75 9.96 10.80
N LYS A 177 11.29 9.66 11.98
CA LYS A 177 10.56 9.34 13.23
C LYS A 177 9.52 10.38 13.67
N ASN A 178 9.64 11.62 13.22
CA ASN A 178 8.66 12.69 13.53
C ASN A 178 7.46 12.72 12.57
N LYS A 179 7.29 11.69 11.74
CA LYS A 179 6.20 11.55 10.78
C LYS A 179 5.45 10.21 10.95
N PRO A 180 4.92 9.94 12.17
CA PRO A 180 4.10 8.74 12.39
C PRO A 180 2.81 8.81 11.58
N PHE A 181 2.12 7.68 11.45
CA PHE A 181 0.83 7.57 10.75
C PHE A 181 0.85 7.98 9.27
N VAL A 182 1.99 7.98 8.60
CA VAL A 182 2.04 8.19 7.16
C VAL A 182 1.51 6.95 6.45
N HIS A 183 0.45 7.15 5.66
CA HIS A 183 -0.19 6.13 4.83
C HIS A 183 0.01 6.46 3.35
N LEU A 184 0.71 5.60 2.61
CA LEU A 184 0.93 5.72 1.17
C LEU A 184 -0.07 4.87 0.42
N ILE A 185 -0.89 5.49 -0.42
CA ILE A 185 -1.96 4.84 -1.15
C ILE A 185 -1.69 4.98 -2.64
N GLY A 186 -1.17 3.94 -3.25
CA GLY A 186 -0.93 3.91 -4.70
C GLY A 186 -2.21 3.71 -5.50
N GLU A 187 -2.31 4.34 -6.66
CA GLU A 187 -3.41 4.14 -7.61
C GLU A 187 -3.46 2.67 -8.07
N SER A 188 -2.29 2.07 -8.38
CA SER A 188 -2.18 0.64 -8.65
C SER A 188 -0.75 0.14 -8.41
N ARG A 189 -0.61 -1.13 -7.95
CA ARG A 189 0.69 -1.72 -7.64
C ARG A 189 1.68 -1.67 -8.79
N ASP A 190 1.24 -2.02 -10.00
CA ASP A 190 2.12 -2.13 -11.15
C ASP A 190 2.31 -0.77 -11.87
N GLY A 191 1.42 0.19 -11.59
CA GLY A 191 1.46 1.54 -12.14
C GLY A 191 2.29 2.51 -11.32
N VAL A 192 2.29 2.38 -9.98
CA VAL A 192 3.09 3.24 -9.08
C VAL A 192 4.44 2.58 -8.82
N LYS A 193 5.51 3.19 -9.33
CA LYS A 193 6.88 2.68 -9.18
C LYS A 193 7.77 3.71 -8.50
N ILE A 194 8.10 3.46 -7.24
CA ILE A 194 9.13 4.22 -6.53
C ILE A 194 10.44 3.48 -6.76
N GLN A 195 11.38 4.08 -7.47
CA GLN A 195 12.58 3.39 -7.89
C GLN A 195 13.83 4.27 -7.85
N PHE A 196 14.96 3.65 -7.54
CA PHE A 196 16.26 4.28 -7.61
C PHE A 196 17.37 3.22 -7.72
N ALA A 197 18.55 3.59 -8.22
CA ALA A 197 19.70 2.71 -8.21
C ALA A 197 20.64 3.12 -7.08
N VAL A 198 20.67 2.33 -6.01
CA VAL A 198 21.54 2.55 -4.86
C VAL A 198 22.03 1.23 -4.29
N ASN A 199 23.29 1.17 -3.86
CA ASN A 199 23.85 0.01 -3.22
C ASN A 199 24.92 0.37 -2.21
N ARG A 200 25.19 -0.55 -1.29
CA ARG A 200 26.34 -0.53 -0.43
C ARG A 200 27.38 -1.53 -0.96
N VAL A 201 28.54 -1.03 -1.33
CA VAL A 201 29.69 -1.85 -1.67
C VAL A 201 30.69 -1.75 -0.53
N ASP A 202 30.89 -2.83 0.22
CA ASP A 202 31.80 -2.86 1.37
C ASP A 202 33.26 -3.12 0.96
N ASP A 203 33.55 -3.31 -0.33
CA ASP A 203 34.91 -3.44 -0.82
C ASP A 203 35.62 -2.09 -0.79
N SER A 204 36.42 -1.89 0.25
CA SER A 204 37.17 -0.65 0.49
C SER A 204 38.11 -0.27 -0.66
N SER A 205 38.47 -1.18 -1.54
CA SER A 205 39.37 -0.90 -2.67
C SER A 205 38.66 -0.25 -3.86
N ASN A 206 37.34 -0.43 -4.00
CA ASN A 206 36.59 0.03 -5.17
C ASN A 206 35.27 0.74 -4.85
N ALA A 207 34.88 0.82 -3.57
CA ALA A 207 33.57 1.37 -3.18
C ALA A 207 33.39 2.82 -3.69
N THR A 208 34.43 3.65 -3.64
CA THR A 208 34.37 5.05 -4.07
C THR A 208 34.28 5.23 -5.59
N SER A 209 34.70 4.25 -6.37
CA SER A 209 34.65 4.29 -7.85
C SER A 209 33.40 3.67 -8.44
N TRP A 210 32.62 2.94 -7.64
CA TRP A 210 31.46 2.23 -8.11
C TRP A 210 30.31 3.20 -8.46
N PRO A 211 29.74 3.16 -9.68
CA PRO A 211 28.85 4.22 -10.16
C PRO A 211 27.52 4.36 -9.37
N TYR A 212 27.10 3.30 -8.68
CA TYR A 212 25.85 3.31 -7.89
C TYR A 212 26.07 3.26 -6.38
N SER A 213 27.35 3.21 -5.96
CA SER A 213 27.68 3.15 -4.53
C SER A 213 27.37 4.45 -3.82
N ILE A 214 26.80 4.36 -2.62
CA ILE A 214 26.65 5.50 -1.71
C ILE A 214 27.98 6.09 -1.25
N PHE A 215 29.07 5.33 -1.33
CA PHE A 215 30.44 5.83 -1.03
C PHE A 215 31.07 6.60 -2.18
N ASN A 216 30.50 6.51 -3.39
CA ASN A 216 30.98 7.29 -4.54
C ASN A 216 30.28 8.65 -4.56
N GLU A 217 31.02 9.72 -4.30
CA GLU A 217 30.52 11.10 -4.30
C GLU A 217 29.88 11.53 -5.63
N ASN A 218 30.27 10.90 -6.73
CA ASN A 218 29.71 11.14 -8.05
C ASN A 218 28.49 10.28 -8.39
N SER A 219 28.12 9.33 -7.54
CA SER A 219 26.94 8.49 -7.78
C SER A 219 25.65 9.31 -7.75
N PRO A 220 24.59 8.88 -8.46
CA PRO A 220 23.28 9.54 -8.39
C PRO A 220 22.75 9.68 -6.97
N ALA A 221 22.96 8.67 -6.12
CA ALA A 221 22.53 8.69 -4.73
C ALA A 221 23.22 9.79 -3.91
N ARG A 222 24.55 9.93 -4.01
CA ARG A 222 25.29 10.98 -3.31
C ARG A 222 24.95 12.37 -3.83
N LYS A 223 24.80 12.53 -5.14
CA LYS A 223 24.34 13.79 -5.75
C LYS A 223 22.93 14.17 -5.31
N ALA A 224 22.09 13.20 -5.01
CA ALA A 224 20.77 13.40 -4.41
C ALA A 224 20.82 13.65 -2.89
N GLY A 225 21.99 13.67 -2.26
CA GLY A 225 22.17 14.00 -0.84
C GLY A 225 22.03 12.81 0.11
N TYR A 226 22.06 11.56 -0.38
CA TYR A 226 21.96 10.38 0.49
C TYR A 226 23.28 10.09 1.21
N SER A 227 23.19 9.68 2.48
CA SER A 227 24.33 9.34 3.32
C SER A 227 24.75 7.87 3.18
N GLU A 228 25.89 7.53 3.76
CA GLU A 228 26.55 6.22 3.60
C GLU A 228 25.79 5.04 4.20
N ASP A 229 24.85 5.29 5.10
CA ASP A 229 23.99 4.27 5.73
C ASP A 229 22.63 4.10 5.05
N GLN A 230 22.41 4.74 3.91
CA GLN A 230 21.12 4.81 3.24
C GLN A 230 21.13 4.10 1.87
N ASN A 231 21.51 2.82 1.87
CA ASN A 231 21.57 1.98 0.67
C ASN A 231 20.20 1.39 0.25
N THR A 232 19.11 2.02 0.66
CA THR A 232 17.75 1.61 0.36
C THR A 232 16.97 2.66 -0.42
N VAL A 233 16.01 2.21 -1.23
CA VAL A 233 15.10 3.12 -1.95
C VAL A 233 14.12 3.76 -0.97
N VAL A 234 13.52 3.00 -0.06
CA VAL A 234 12.60 3.54 0.96
C VAL A 234 13.13 3.20 2.35
N LEU A 235 13.36 4.23 3.17
CA LEU A 235 13.70 4.09 4.58
C LEU A 235 12.56 4.63 5.45
N ILE A 236 12.08 3.79 6.37
CA ILE A 236 11.01 4.13 7.30
C ILE A 236 11.56 4.08 8.72
N GLU A 237 11.53 5.24 9.37
CA GLU A 237 11.92 5.45 10.77
C GLU A 237 10.75 6.01 11.59
N ALA A 238 9.52 5.82 11.10
CA ALA A 238 8.29 6.30 11.74
C ALA A 238 7.34 5.13 12.04
N THR A 239 6.71 5.19 13.19
CA THR A 239 5.71 4.20 13.61
C THR A 239 4.39 4.37 12.87
N ASP A 240 3.53 3.34 12.93
CA ASP A 240 2.18 3.39 12.35
C ASP A 240 2.17 3.67 10.85
N PHE A 241 3.18 3.15 10.15
CA PHE A 241 3.28 3.28 8.70
C PHE A 241 2.40 2.25 7.99
N TYR A 242 1.74 2.70 6.94
CA TYR A 242 0.99 1.83 6.03
C TYR A 242 1.30 2.17 4.58
N ALA A 243 1.42 1.16 3.72
CA ALA A 243 1.47 1.36 2.27
C ALA A 243 0.65 0.31 1.54
N GLU A 244 0.00 0.73 0.45
CA GLU A 244 -0.72 -0.19 -0.43
C GLU A 244 -0.59 0.17 -1.90
N ASN A 245 -0.71 -0.84 -2.76
CA ASN A 245 -0.71 -0.71 -4.21
C ASN A 245 0.53 0.01 -4.77
N ILE A 246 1.73 -0.30 -4.25
CA ILE A 246 2.99 0.36 -4.63
C ILE A 246 4.04 -0.69 -4.99
N SER A 247 4.83 -0.43 -6.05
CA SER A 247 6.07 -1.13 -6.33
C SER A 247 7.27 -0.31 -5.86
N ILE A 248 8.13 -0.90 -5.03
CA ILE A 248 9.40 -0.31 -4.58
C ILE A 248 10.54 -1.11 -5.21
N ILE A 249 11.35 -0.45 -6.04
CA ILE A 249 12.31 -1.13 -6.90
C ILE A 249 13.70 -0.51 -6.73
N ASN A 250 14.65 -1.30 -6.24
CA ASN A 250 16.04 -0.92 -6.34
C ASN A 250 16.60 -1.39 -7.68
N LEU A 251 16.87 -0.45 -8.56
CA LEU A 251 17.34 -0.70 -9.93
C LEU A 251 18.78 -1.21 -9.99
N TYR A 252 19.54 -1.19 -8.89
CA TYR A 252 20.90 -1.72 -8.87
C TYR A 252 20.96 -3.15 -9.38
N GLY A 253 20.01 -4.00 -8.99
CA GLY A 253 19.89 -5.36 -9.47
C GLY A 253 19.62 -5.50 -10.97
N ALA A 254 18.97 -4.52 -11.59
CA ALA A 254 18.71 -4.50 -13.03
C ALA A 254 19.94 -4.10 -13.85
N PHE A 255 20.81 -3.26 -13.27
CA PHE A 255 22.06 -2.81 -13.93
C PHE A 255 23.26 -3.68 -13.59
N SER A 256 23.20 -4.45 -12.51
CA SER A 256 24.27 -5.36 -12.14
C SER A 256 24.29 -6.56 -13.09
N ASN A 257 25.42 -6.78 -13.74
CA ASN A 257 25.64 -7.97 -14.55
C ASN A 257 25.90 -9.17 -13.61
N ARG A 258 24.83 -9.65 -12.97
CA ARG A 258 24.82 -10.65 -11.89
C ARG A 258 25.61 -11.94 -12.25
N HIS A 259 25.72 -12.22 -13.54
CA HIS A 259 26.29 -13.46 -14.03
C HIS A 259 27.77 -13.39 -14.37
N THR A 260 28.36 -12.21 -14.41
CA THR A 260 29.75 -12.05 -14.87
C THR A 260 30.77 -11.93 -13.73
N GLY A 261 30.37 -12.07 -12.48
CA GLY A 261 31.31 -12.08 -11.33
C GLY A 261 32.12 -10.80 -11.12
N GLY A 262 31.83 -9.74 -11.91
CA GLY A 262 32.61 -8.50 -11.93
C GLY A 262 32.10 -7.41 -11.02
N LEU A 263 30.93 -7.58 -10.44
CA LEU A 263 30.31 -6.55 -9.63
C LEU A 263 30.38 -6.92 -8.17
N GLY A 264 31.14 -6.14 -7.46
CA GLY A 264 31.44 -6.11 -6.05
C GLY A 264 30.84 -7.22 -5.18
N LYS A 265 31.68 -7.88 -4.46
CA LYS A 265 31.35 -9.10 -3.68
C LYS A 265 30.27 -8.87 -2.61
N ASN A 266 29.85 -7.65 -2.33
CA ASN A 266 28.88 -7.29 -1.29
C ASN A 266 28.06 -6.08 -1.78
N GLY A 267 27.11 -6.34 -2.64
CA GLY A 267 26.22 -5.29 -3.14
C GLY A 267 24.90 -5.29 -2.43
N GLN A 268 24.86 -5.08 -1.10
CA GLN A 268 23.61 -4.84 -0.39
C GLN A 268 22.86 -3.69 -1.07
N ALA A 269 21.63 -3.93 -1.42
CA ALA A 269 20.85 -3.01 -2.24
C ALA A 269 19.36 -3.20 -1.92
N GLU A 270 18.94 -2.67 -0.81
CA GLU A 270 17.60 -2.86 -0.29
C GLU A 270 16.57 -2.05 -1.08
N ALA A 271 15.40 -2.61 -1.29
CA ALA A 271 14.23 -1.85 -1.72
C ALA A 271 13.64 -1.09 -0.53
N LEU A 272 13.52 -1.75 0.61
CA LEU A 272 12.87 -1.21 1.79
C LEU A 272 13.64 -1.55 3.07
N ILE A 273 13.86 -0.55 3.91
CA ILE A 273 14.26 -0.73 5.30
C ILE A 273 13.17 -0.16 6.21
N ASN A 274 12.72 -0.95 7.18
CA ASN A 274 11.85 -0.50 8.27
C ASN A 274 12.56 -0.64 9.61
N ARG A 275 12.60 0.44 10.41
CA ARG A 275 13.27 0.50 11.71
C ARG A 275 12.32 0.66 12.88
N GLU A 276 11.01 0.81 12.64
CA GLU A 276 10.02 1.12 13.67
C GLU A 276 8.85 0.15 13.66
N ASP A 277 8.07 0.18 14.73
CA ASP A 277 6.93 -0.71 14.96
C ASP A 277 5.66 -0.29 14.21
N ARG A 278 4.68 -1.19 14.19
CA ARG A 278 3.34 -1.00 13.60
C ARG A 278 3.41 -0.57 12.14
N PHE A 279 4.06 -1.44 11.39
CA PHE A 279 4.30 -1.32 9.97
C PHE A 279 3.41 -2.32 9.19
N ALA A 280 2.78 -1.89 8.10
CA ALA A 280 2.01 -2.78 7.25
C ALA A 280 2.16 -2.45 5.76
N LEU A 281 2.24 -3.50 4.95
CA LEU A 281 2.18 -3.44 3.48
C LEU A 281 1.00 -4.27 2.98
N ASN A 282 0.24 -3.71 2.04
CA ASN A 282 -0.86 -4.37 1.38
C ASN A 282 -0.69 -4.29 -0.14
N ASN A 283 -0.73 -5.42 -0.85
CA ASN A 283 -0.57 -5.46 -2.30
C ASN A 283 0.62 -4.64 -2.81
N CYS A 284 1.78 -4.76 -2.16
CA CYS A 284 3.03 -4.11 -2.55
C CYS A 284 3.98 -5.09 -3.22
N LEU A 285 4.80 -4.58 -4.15
CA LEU A 285 5.88 -5.33 -4.79
C LEU A 285 7.23 -4.73 -4.38
N LEU A 286 8.10 -5.55 -3.82
CA LEU A 286 9.48 -5.19 -3.48
C LEU A 286 10.44 -5.91 -4.41
N VAL A 287 11.31 -5.17 -5.09
CA VAL A 287 12.29 -5.72 -6.03
C VAL A 287 13.67 -5.17 -5.72
N SER A 288 14.62 -6.05 -5.50
CA SER A 288 16.03 -5.70 -5.32
C SER A 288 16.94 -6.88 -5.62
N TYR A 289 18.27 -6.65 -5.47
CA TYR A 289 19.28 -7.69 -5.73
C TYR A 289 19.60 -8.53 -4.49
N GLN A 290 19.82 -7.87 -3.34
CA GLN A 290 20.18 -8.51 -2.07
C GLN A 290 19.54 -7.73 -0.92
N ASP A 291 19.10 -8.45 0.12
CA ASP A 291 18.45 -7.89 1.30
C ASP A 291 17.25 -7.01 0.92
N THR A 292 16.38 -7.53 0.06
CA THR A 292 15.29 -6.77 -0.57
C THR A 292 14.44 -6.02 0.44
N TRP A 293 14.16 -6.62 1.60
CA TRP A 293 13.47 -6.01 2.71
C TRP A 293 14.22 -6.29 4.01
N TRP A 294 14.64 -5.25 4.69
CA TRP A 294 15.29 -5.32 5.99
C TRP A 294 14.42 -4.67 7.06
N THR A 295 14.03 -5.43 8.07
CA THR A 295 13.26 -4.94 9.21
C THR A 295 14.07 -5.09 10.49
N LEU A 296 14.11 -4.03 11.28
CA LEU A 296 14.78 -3.98 12.59
C LEU A 296 13.78 -3.87 13.75
N SER A 297 12.48 -3.89 13.45
CA SER A 297 11.41 -3.84 14.45
C SER A 297 10.89 -5.23 14.81
N LEU A 298 10.22 -5.34 15.97
CA LEU A 298 9.47 -6.53 16.34
C LEU A 298 8.30 -6.71 15.37
N ILE A 299 8.32 -7.79 14.61
CA ILE A 299 7.19 -8.20 13.78
C ILE A 299 6.25 -9.00 14.69
N HIS A 300 5.09 -8.46 15.01
CA HIS A 300 3.97 -9.26 15.46
C HIS A 300 3.26 -9.83 14.22
N ILE A 301 3.46 -11.12 13.99
CA ILE A 301 2.73 -11.89 12.97
C ILE A 301 1.42 -12.36 13.60
#